data_3f0e2be4ae221314d46e973911615fec
#
_entry.id   3f0e2be4ae221314d46e973911615fec
#
_cell.length_a   1.000
_cell.length_b   1.000
_cell.length_c   1.000
_cell.angle_alpha   90.00
_cell.angle_beta   90.00
_cell.angle_gamma   90.00
#
_symmetry.space_group_name_H-M   'P 1'
#
loop_
_entity.id
_entity.type
_entity.pdbx_description
1 polymer ?
#
loop_
_entity_poly.entity_id
_entity_poly.type
_entity_poly.pdbx_seq_one_letter_code
_entity_poly.pdbx_strand_id
1 'polypeptide(L)'
;MSETEWAIPEAAQPKVAEFAFDLERTLAAVLQLRSEIPADAFTASILGTERAGNGVLIGADGLVLTIGYLITEAETIWLTANQGAAAPAHVVGYDQATGFGLVQPLGRLGVPALELGSSAGVEVGDPVIVAGGGGRARALKARVASKRAFAGYWEYMLDEALFTMPPHPSWGGAACIDAEGRLVGIGSLFVQEARAEGIASQGNMIVPIDLLRPILDDLLRLGRVDRPSRPWLGMYTSEADGAVFVAGLAEGGPAHKAGVEPGDLVLEVAGTRVTDLASAYGKIWSLGPAGADIPLTIAREGSPKRILIHSADRNDFLKKPRLH
;
A
#
# COMPACT_ATOMS: atom_id res chain seq x y z
N MET A 1 -1.32 22.73 16.60
CA MET A 1 -0.57 23.43 15.52
C MET A 1 -1.46 23.41 14.29
N SER A 2 -1.81 24.58 13.72
CA SER A 2 -2.60 24.66 12.50
C SER A 2 -1.84 23.92 11.39
N GLU A 3 -2.47 22.88 10.80
CA GLU A 3 -1.95 22.29 9.57
C GLU A 3 -1.85 23.41 8.54
N THR A 4 -0.61 23.72 8.15
CA THR A 4 -0.35 24.61 7.05
C THR A 4 -1.11 24.05 5.85
N GLU A 5 -2.06 24.81 5.33
CA GLU A 5 -2.84 24.47 4.12
C GLU A 5 -1.87 24.38 2.95
N TRP A 6 -1.22 23.21 2.75
CA TRP A 6 -0.38 22.98 1.58
C TRP A 6 -1.27 22.77 0.35
N ALA A 7 -0.81 23.23 -0.79
CA ALA A 7 -1.48 23.01 -2.07
C ALA A 7 -0.46 22.62 -3.14
N ILE A 8 -0.91 21.88 -4.14
CA ILE A 8 -0.14 21.67 -5.37
C ILE A 8 0.00 23.04 -6.08
N PRO A 9 1.20 23.39 -6.57
CA PRO A 9 1.38 24.63 -7.34
C PRO A 9 0.37 24.71 -8.50
N GLU A 10 -0.26 25.89 -8.68
CA GLU A 10 -1.38 26.06 -9.62
C GLU A 10 -1.05 25.61 -11.06
N ALA A 11 0.18 25.80 -11.51
CA ALA A 11 0.65 25.34 -12.82
C ALA A 11 0.63 23.81 -12.99
N ALA A 12 0.73 23.07 -11.90
CA ALA A 12 0.72 21.59 -11.87
C ALA A 12 -0.66 21.00 -11.58
N GLN A 13 -1.65 21.83 -11.18
CA GLN A 13 -3.03 21.41 -10.98
C GLN A 13 -3.73 21.10 -12.30
N PRO A 14 -4.65 20.12 -12.36
CA PRO A 14 -5.51 19.89 -13.51
C PRO A 14 -6.48 21.06 -13.68
N LYS A 15 -6.77 21.46 -14.93
CA LYS A 15 -7.74 22.52 -15.25
C LYS A 15 -8.98 21.89 -15.86
N VAL A 16 -10.16 22.36 -15.47
CA VAL A 16 -11.45 21.82 -15.95
C VAL A 16 -11.51 21.76 -17.48
N ALA A 17 -11.01 22.80 -18.17
CA ALA A 17 -11.00 22.85 -19.63
C ALA A 17 -10.10 21.82 -20.34
N GLU A 18 -9.25 21.11 -19.60
CA GLU A 18 -8.34 20.08 -20.16
C GLU A 18 -9.02 18.70 -20.28
N PHE A 19 -10.23 18.51 -19.71
CA PHE A 19 -10.88 17.20 -19.60
C PHE A 19 -12.29 17.21 -20.14
N ALA A 20 -12.72 16.09 -20.71
CA ALA A 20 -14.09 15.90 -21.20
C ALA A 20 -15.08 15.44 -20.08
N PHE A 21 -14.55 15.01 -18.93
CA PHE A 21 -15.34 14.62 -17.77
C PHE A 21 -15.45 15.76 -16.74
N ASP A 22 -16.38 15.62 -15.81
CA ASP A 22 -16.57 16.60 -14.72
C ASP A 22 -15.47 16.42 -13.66
N LEU A 23 -14.39 17.19 -13.80
CA LEU A 23 -13.22 17.15 -12.93
C LEU A 23 -13.56 17.40 -11.45
N GLU A 24 -14.42 18.40 -11.18
CA GLU A 24 -14.76 18.76 -9.79
C GLU A 24 -15.57 17.64 -9.12
N ARG A 25 -16.51 17.04 -9.85
CA ARG A 25 -17.28 15.88 -9.40
C ARG A 25 -16.36 14.67 -9.15
N THR A 26 -15.42 14.39 -10.04
CA THR A 26 -14.44 13.31 -9.93
C THR A 26 -13.56 13.50 -8.68
N LEU A 27 -13.02 14.69 -8.48
CA LEU A 27 -12.17 15.00 -7.34
C LEU A 27 -12.94 15.05 -6.00
N ALA A 28 -14.26 15.28 -6.03
CA ALA A 28 -15.08 15.24 -4.82
C ALA A 28 -15.16 13.85 -4.18
N ALA A 29 -14.95 12.78 -4.94
CA ALA A 29 -14.91 11.40 -4.45
C ALA A 29 -13.67 11.08 -3.60
N VAL A 30 -12.62 11.93 -3.67
CA VAL A 30 -11.39 11.74 -2.91
C VAL A 30 -11.50 12.43 -1.55
N LEU A 31 -11.35 11.65 -0.50
CA LEU A 31 -11.56 12.03 0.89
C LEU A 31 -10.23 12.10 1.63
N GLN A 32 -10.11 12.98 2.63
CA GLN A 32 -9.06 12.86 3.63
C GLN A 32 -9.42 11.72 4.58
N LEU A 33 -8.42 10.93 4.95
CA LEU A 33 -8.53 9.84 5.92
C LEU A 33 -7.55 10.10 7.06
N ARG A 34 -8.04 9.99 8.29
CA ARG A 34 -7.21 9.95 9.49
C ARG A 34 -7.59 8.75 10.33
N SER A 35 -6.61 8.10 10.92
CA SER A 35 -6.83 6.98 11.81
C SER A 35 -5.94 7.07 13.04
N GLU A 36 -6.46 6.56 14.16
CA GLU A 36 -5.75 6.41 15.42
C GLU A 36 -5.58 4.93 15.71
N ILE A 37 -4.34 4.56 16.02
CA ILE A 37 -3.92 3.18 16.27
C ILE A 37 -3.44 3.07 17.71
N PRO A 38 -3.83 2.03 18.47
CA PRO A 38 -3.35 1.82 19.83
C PRO A 38 -1.82 1.78 19.90
N ALA A 39 -1.24 2.36 20.93
CA ALA A 39 0.21 2.39 21.09
C ALA A 39 0.84 0.99 21.26
N ASP A 40 0.05 0.02 21.72
CA ASP A 40 0.42 -1.39 21.88
C ASP A 40 0.06 -2.25 20.65
N ALA A 41 -0.35 -1.63 19.53
CA ALA A 41 -0.60 -2.33 18.27
C ALA A 41 0.72 -2.76 17.63
N PHE A 42 0.70 -3.92 16.95
CA PHE A 42 1.87 -4.50 16.32
C PHE A 42 2.54 -3.54 15.31
N THR A 43 1.73 -2.80 14.53
CA THR A 43 2.22 -1.87 13.51
C THR A 43 2.55 -0.47 14.03
N ALA A 44 2.25 -0.16 15.31
CA ALA A 44 2.42 1.19 15.87
C ALA A 44 3.88 1.63 15.92
N SER A 45 4.81 0.73 16.25
CA SER A 45 6.25 1.03 16.35
C SER A 45 6.89 1.44 15.01
N ILE A 46 6.32 1.01 13.88
CA ILE A 46 6.86 1.26 12.53
C ILE A 46 6.07 2.33 11.79
N LEU A 47 4.75 2.29 11.89
CA LEU A 47 3.86 3.17 11.12
C LEU A 47 3.29 4.33 11.94
N GLY A 48 3.58 4.37 13.24
CA GLY A 48 3.03 5.37 14.16
C GLY A 48 1.61 5.06 14.62
N THR A 49 1.15 5.83 15.60
CA THR A 49 -0.18 5.73 16.21
C THR A 49 -1.20 6.66 15.59
N GLU A 50 -0.77 7.70 14.90
CA GLU A 50 -1.61 8.60 14.11
C GLU A 50 -1.23 8.47 12.65
N ARG A 51 -2.19 8.12 11.79
CA ARG A 51 -1.95 7.98 10.35
C ARG A 51 -2.89 8.88 9.58
N ALA A 52 -2.34 9.56 8.60
CA ALA A 52 -3.08 10.45 7.71
C ALA A 52 -2.81 10.09 6.25
N GLY A 53 -3.85 10.19 5.45
CA GLY A 53 -3.78 9.92 4.02
C GLY A 53 -5.12 10.21 3.36
N ASN A 54 -5.45 9.40 2.37
CA ASN A 54 -6.63 9.61 1.54
C ASN A 54 -7.43 8.31 1.40
N GLY A 55 -8.68 8.44 0.98
CA GLY A 55 -9.52 7.35 0.55
C GLY A 55 -10.40 7.80 -0.61
N VAL A 56 -10.84 6.86 -1.42
CA VAL A 56 -11.66 7.12 -2.60
C VAL A 56 -13.00 6.44 -2.42
N LEU A 57 -14.08 7.21 -2.48
CA LEU A 57 -15.43 6.66 -2.44
C LEU A 57 -15.73 5.96 -3.77
N ILE A 58 -15.91 4.65 -3.73
CA ILE A 58 -16.08 3.79 -4.92
C ILE A 58 -17.44 3.12 -5.02
N GLY A 59 -18.22 3.10 -3.94
CA GLY A 59 -19.55 2.48 -3.88
C GLY A 59 -20.66 3.49 -3.65
N ALA A 60 -21.81 3.29 -4.27
CA ALA A 60 -23.01 4.10 -4.02
C ALA A 60 -23.54 3.97 -2.58
N ASP A 61 -23.19 2.89 -1.90
CA ASP A 61 -23.45 2.58 -0.50
C ASP A 61 -22.48 3.28 0.47
N GLY A 62 -21.51 4.02 -0.08
CA GLY A 62 -20.52 4.75 0.70
C GLY A 62 -19.18 4.04 0.89
N LEU A 63 -18.96 2.89 0.26
CA LEU A 63 -17.70 2.14 0.38
C LEU A 63 -16.52 2.98 -0.08
N VAL A 64 -15.47 3.04 0.75
CA VAL A 64 -14.25 3.80 0.50
C VAL A 64 -13.05 2.86 0.39
N LEU A 65 -12.32 2.98 -0.71
CA LEU A 65 -11.06 2.28 -0.97
C LEU A 65 -9.89 3.16 -0.51
N THR A 66 -8.93 2.56 0.17
CA THR A 66 -7.69 3.21 0.59
C THR A 66 -6.52 2.22 0.53
N ILE A 67 -5.37 2.61 1.05
CA ILE A 67 -4.24 1.70 1.26
C ILE A 67 -4.26 1.15 2.69
N GLY A 68 -4.06 -0.16 2.82
CA GLY A 68 -4.29 -0.91 4.06
C GLY A 68 -3.46 -0.45 5.25
N TYR A 69 -2.22 0.00 5.05
CA TYR A 69 -1.38 0.46 6.16
C TYR A 69 -1.94 1.68 6.90
N LEU A 70 -2.82 2.45 6.26
CA LEU A 70 -3.49 3.58 6.93
C LEU A 70 -4.52 3.12 7.97
N ILE A 71 -5.11 1.94 7.78
CA ILE A 71 -6.27 1.47 8.56
C ILE A 71 -5.98 0.21 9.38
N THR A 72 -4.85 -0.45 9.15
CA THR A 72 -4.49 -1.67 9.89
C THR A 72 -4.38 -1.37 11.37
N GLU A 73 -5.12 -2.13 12.20
CA GLU A 73 -5.21 -2.01 13.66
C GLU A 73 -5.85 -0.68 14.15
N ALA A 74 -6.51 0.09 13.29
CA ALA A 74 -7.15 1.34 13.67
C ALA A 74 -8.34 1.11 14.61
N GLU A 75 -8.38 1.85 15.73
CA GLU A 75 -9.54 1.95 16.62
C GLU A 75 -10.49 3.07 16.17
N THR A 76 -9.94 4.17 15.64
CA THR A 76 -10.71 5.32 15.17
C THR A 76 -10.32 5.65 13.75
N ILE A 77 -11.31 5.85 12.88
CA ILE A 77 -11.10 6.33 11.51
C ILE A 77 -12.06 7.49 11.27
N TRP A 78 -11.56 8.57 10.69
CA TRP A 78 -12.34 9.70 10.24
C TRP A 78 -12.11 9.92 8.73
N LEU A 79 -13.22 10.17 8.04
CA LEU A 79 -13.23 10.55 6.63
C LEU A 79 -13.78 11.97 6.52
N THR A 80 -13.10 12.82 5.74
CA THR A 80 -13.52 14.21 5.52
C THR A 80 -13.58 14.51 4.03
N ALA A 81 -14.73 14.97 3.57
CA ALA A 81 -14.95 15.41 2.18
C ALA A 81 -14.47 16.85 1.96
N ASN A 82 -14.24 17.22 0.71
CA ASN A 82 -13.71 18.54 0.33
C ASN A 82 -14.55 19.73 0.81
N GLN A 83 -15.88 19.54 0.91
CA GLN A 83 -16.82 20.55 1.40
C GLN A 83 -16.93 20.58 2.94
N GLY A 84 -16.10 19.82 3.67
CA GLY A 84 -16.04 19.80 5.12
C GLY A 84 -16.99 18.80 5.80
N ALA A 85 -17.81 18.07 5.07
CA ALA A 85 -18.59 16.96 5.64
C ALA A 85 -17.62 15.89 6.16
N ALA A 86 -17.79 15.47 7.40
CA ALA A 86 -16.96 14.46 8.04
C ALA A 86 -17.81 13.37 8.67
N ALA A 87 -17.32 12.14 8.66
CA ALA A 87 -17.96 11.00 9.30
C ALA A 87 -16.90 10.06 9.89
N PRO A 88 -17.18 9.45 11.06
CA PRO A 88 -16.41 8.33 11.54
C PRO A 88 -16.64 7.14 10.61
N ALA A 89 -15.67 6.22 10.55
CA ALA A 89 -15.73 5.03 9.72
C ALA A 89 -15.18 3.81 10.44
N HIS A 90 -15.51 2.62 9.96
CA HIS A 90 -14.92 1.38 10.44
C HIS A 90 -14.21 0.63 9.31
N VAL A 91 -13.26 -0.21 9.67
CA VAL A 91 -12.57 -1.10 8.75
C VAL A 91 -13.54 -2.19 8.28
N VAL A 92 -13.71 -2.33 6.97
CA VAL A 92 -14.45 -3.43 6.35
C VAL A 92 -13.53 -4.61 6.13
N GLY A 93 -12.34 -4.37 5.59
CA GLY A 93 -11.35 -5.40 5.35
C GLY A 93 -10.07 -4.84 4.76
N TYR A 94 -9.06 -5.70 4.72
CA TYR A 94 -7.78 -5.35 4.14
C TYR A 94 -7.07 -6.60 3.60
N ASP A 95 -6.33 -6.45 2.52
CA ASP A 95 -5.49 -7.52 1.95
C ASP A 95 -4.02 -7.09 1.92
N GLN A 96 -3.18 -7.81 2.66
CA GLN A 96 -1.73 -7.55 2.72
C GLN A 96 -1.04 -7.74 1.37
N ALA A 97 -1.53 -8.67 0.53
CA ALA A 97 -0.84 -9.01 -0.71
C ALA A 97 -1.00 -7.93 -1.79
N THR A 98 -2.17 -7.29 -1.88
CA THR A 98 -2.39 -6.14 -2.78
C THR A 98 -2.08 -4.81 -2.09
N GLY A 99 -2.21 -4.76 -0.78
CA GLY A 99 -2.12 -3.54 0.00
C GLY A 99 -3.42 -2.75 0.09
N PHE A 100 -4.50 -3.17 -0.55
CA PHE A 100 -5.78 -2.48 -0.47
C PHE A 100 -6.44 -2.60 0.90
N GLY A 101 -7.12 -1.52 1.30
CA GLY A 101 -7.97 -1.48 2.47
C GLY A 101 -9.33 -0.87 2.15
N LEU A 102 -10.37 -1.36 2.81
CA LEU A 102 -11.74 -0.89 2.66
C LEU A 102 -12.26 -0.37 4.00
N VAL A 103 -12.92 0.78 3.94
CA VAL A 103 -13.61 1.37 5.10
C VAL A 103 -15.02 1.78 4.73
N GLN A 104 -15.92 1.68 5.71
CA GLN A 104 -17.32 2.10 5.57
C GLN A 104 -17.59 3.26 6.52
N PRO A 105 -17.96 4.45 6.02
CA PRO A 105 -18.37 5.56 6.85
C PRO A 105 -19.69 5.24 7.57
N LEU A 106 -19.83 5.69 8.80
CA LEU A 106 -21.03 5.56 9.64
C LEU A 106 -22.04 6.69 9.37
N GLY A 107 -21.72 7.63 8.48
CA GLY A 107 -22.56 8.75 8.09
C GLY A 107 -22.42 9.07 6.60
N ARG A 108 -23.36 9.85 6.05
CA ARG A 108 -23.32 10.26 4.65
C ARG A 108 -22.37 11.43 4.46
N LEU A 109 -21.44 11.30 3.51
CA LEU A 109 -20.49 12.36 3.14
C LEU A 109 -21.00 13.28 2.03
N GLY A 110 -22.11 12.89 1.36
CA GLY A 110 -22.74 13.73 0.33
C GLY A 110 -21.95 13.91 -0.96
N VAL A 111 -20.98 13.02 -1.22
CA VAL A 111 -20.13 13.05 -2.42
C VAL A 111 -20.45 11.87 -3.34
N PRO A 112 -20.24 12.02 -4.66
CA PRO A 112 -20.44 10.93 -5.62
C PRO A 112 -19.35 9.87 -5.48
N ALA A 113 -19.66 8.62 -5.87
CA ALA A 113 -18.64 7.59 -6.04
C ALA A 113 -17.86 7.82 -7.34
N LEU A 114 -16.57 7.49 -7.31
CA LEU A 114 -15.70 7.47 -8.49
C LEU A 114 -15.83 6.11 -9.20
N GLU A 115 -16.00 6.16 -10.51
CA GLU A 115 -16.07 4.95 -11.33
C GLU A 115 -14.72 4.24 -11.37
N LEU A 116 -14.74 2.91 -11.25
CA LEU A 116 -13.54 2.07 -11.41
C LEU A 116 -13.22 1.88 -12.88
N GLY A 117 -12.04 2.31 -13.29
CA GLY A 117 -11.46 2.04 -14.59
C GLY A 117 -10.79 0.66 -14.69
N SER A 118 -9.78 0.56 -15.54
CA SER A 118 -8.90 -0.59 -15.67
C SER A 118 -7.46 -0.14 -15.76
N SER A 119 -6.62 -0.72 -14.95
CA SER A 119 -5.17 -0.47 -14.97
C SER A 119 -4.43 -1.24 -16.08
N ALA A 120 -5.05 -2.28 -16.64
CA ALA A 120 -4.46 -3.07 -17.73
C ALA A 120 -4.22 -2.24 -19.00
N GLY A 121 -5.13 -1.30 -19.30
CA GLY A 121 -5.03 -0.42 -20.46
C GLY A 121 -4.14 0.80 -20.28
N VAL A 122 -3.62 1.03 -19.08
CA VAL A 122 -2.74 2.18 -18.80
C VAL A 122 -1.33 1.88 -19.29
N GLU A 123 -0.75 2.80 -20.08
CA GLU A 123 0.59 2.64 -20.67
C GLU A 123 1.59 3.64 -20.09
N VAL A 124 2.88 3.34 -20.27
CA VAL A 124 3.96 4.27 -19.91
C VAL A 124 3.89 5.52 -20.79
N GLY A 125 3.89 6.69 -20.16
CA GLY A 125 3.72 7.97 -20.81
C GLY A 125 2.30 8.55 -20.71
N ASP A 126 1.30 7.73 -20.37
CA ASP A 126 -0.08 8.18 -20.26
C ASP A 126 -0.22 9.29 -19.21
N PRO A 127 -1.02 10.32 -19.51
CA PRO A 127 -1.36 11.35 -18.56
C PRO A 127 -2.33 10.79 -17.51
N VAL A 128 -2.07 11.08 -16.25
CA VAL A 128 -2.94 10.73 -15.12
C VAL A 128 -3.05 11.91 -14.16
N ILE A 129 -4.09 11.90 -13.34
CA ILE A 129 -4.21 12.79 -12.19
C ILE A 129 -3.95 11.98 -10.93
N VAL A 130 -3.02 12.40 -10.09
CA VAL A 130 -2.87 11.87 -8.72
C VAL A 130 -3.51 12.87 -7.77
N ALA A 131 -4.54 12.45 -7.04
CA ALA A 131 -5.35 13.34 -6.22
C ALA A 131 -5.47 12.86 -4.77
N GLY A 132 -5.19 13.77 -3.84
CA GLY A 132 -5.55 13.64 -2.44
C GLY A 132 -6.86 14.37 -2.12
N GLY A 133 -7.41 14.13 -0.91
CA GLY A 133 -8.60 14.83 -0.42
C GLY A 133 -8.36 16.33 -0.28
N GLY A 134 -9.25 17.16 -0.82
CA GLY A 134 -9.12 18.63 -0.84
C GLY A 134 -9.37 19.26 -2.22
N GLY A 135 -9.90 18.47 -3.16
CA GLY A 135 -10.28 18.95 -4.49
C GLY A 135 -9.08 19.33 -5.37
N ARG A 136 -9.28 20.26 -6.29
CA ARG A 136 -8.29 20.64 -7.28
C ARG A 136 -6.95 21.12 -6.69
N ALA A 137 -6.99 21.80 -5.55
CA ALA A 137 -5.79 22.28 -4.87
C ALA A 137 -4.88 21.14 -4.36
N ARG A 138 -5.42 19.94 -4.25
CA ARG A 138 -4.73 18.72 -3.83
C ARG A 138 -4.64 17.68 -4.97
N ALA A 139 -4.79 18.09 -6.22
CA ALA A 139 -4.68 17.24 -7.40
C ALA A 139 -3.49 17.66 -8.25
N LEU A 140 -2.71 16.68 -8.70
CA LEU A 140 -1.48 16.86 -9.45
C LEU A 140 -1.59 16.20 -10.83
N LYS A 141 -1.29 16.93 -11.89
CA LYS A 141 -1.05 16.36 -13.21
C LYS A 141 0.24 15.57 -13.21
N ALA A 142 0.15 14.29 -13.50
CA ALA A 142 1.27 13.37 -13.53
C ALA A 142 1.26 12.54 -14.82
N ARG A 143 2.27 11.71 -15.00
CA ARG A 143 2.35 10.69 -16.05
C ARG A 143 2.80 9.37 -15.47
N VAL A 144 2.39 8.29 -16.09
CA VAL A 144 2.94 6.96 -15.81
C VAL A 144 4.39 6.92 -16.29
N ALA A 145 5.32 6.77 -15.37
CA ALA A 145 6.75 6.78 -15.63
C ALA A 145 7.28 5.38 -15.95
N SER A 146 6.72 4.34 -15.30
CA SER A 146 7.01 2.93 -15.57
C SER A 146 5.90 2.02 -15.06
N LYS A 147 5.86 0.80 -15.60
CA LYS A 147 5.08 -0.33 -15.11
C LYS A 147 6.05 -1.48 -14.88
N ARG A 148 6.18 -1.96 -13.66
CA ARG A 148 7.13 -3.03 -13.33
C ARG A 148 6.80 -3.66 -12.00
N ALA A 149 7.41 -4.82 -11.72
CA ALA A 149 7.36 -5.43 -10.41
C ALA A 149 7.88 -4.49 -9.33
N PHE A 150 7.31 -4.60 -8.14
CA PHE A 150 7.74 -3.90 -6.94
C PHE A 150 7.88 -4.89 -5.79
N ALA A 151 9.01 -4.89 -5.11
CA ALA A 151 9.22 -5.61 -3.86
C ALA A 151 9.58 -4.61 -2.76
N GLY A 152 8.81 -4.62 -1.68
CA GLY A 152 9.01 -3.76 -0.51
C GLY A 152 9.72 -4.50 0.63
N TYR A 153 10.43 -3.77 1.48
CA TYR A 153 11.25 -4.31 2.56
C TYR A 153 10.48 -5.07 3.66
N TRP A 154 9.14 -5.01 3.64
CA TRP A 154 8.24 -5.60 4.66
C TRP A 154 7.51 -6.86 4.18
N GLU A 155 8.15 -7.69 3.37
CA GLU A 155 7.58 -8.91 2.77
C GLU A 155 6.34 -8.60 1.91
N TYR A 156 6.47 -7.62 1.03
CA TYR A 156 5.44 -7.18 0.11
C TYR A 156 5.95 -7.20 -1.33
N MET A 157 5.15 -7.70 -2.25
CA MET A 157 5.49 -7.71 -3.67
C MET A 157 4.23 -7.62 -4.53
N LEU A 158 4.30 -6.80 -5.56
CA LEU A 158 3.38 -6.77 -6.70
C LEU A 158 4.13 -7.22 -7.94
N ASP A 159 3.51 -8.08 -8.74
CA ASP A 159 4.06 -8.52 -10.03
C ASP A 159 4.12 -7.36 -11.02
N GLU A 160 3.16 -6.44 -10.93
CA GLU A 160 3.15 -5.18 -11.64
C GLU A 160 2.60 -4.08 -10.73
N ALA A 161 3.32 -2.96 -10.64
CA ALA A 161 2.88 -1.69 -10.05
C ALA A 161 3.01 -0.58 -11.09
N LEU A 162 2.20 0.47 -10.97
CA LEU A 162 2.35 1.69 -11.75
C LEU A 162 3.22 2.67 -10.98
N PHE A 163 4.09 3.37 -11.68
CA PHE A 163 4.89 4.45 -11.10
C PHE A 163 4.57 5.74 -11.79
N THR A 164 4.27 6.81 -11.03
CA THR A 164 3.87 8.11 -11.56
C THR A 164 4.87 9.20 -11.20
N MET A 165 5.02 10.18 -12.08
CA MET A 165 5.85 11.38 -11.92
C MET A 165 5.13 12.63 -12.42
N PRO A 166 5.37 13.79 -11.78
CA PRO A 166 6.11 14.04 -10.54
C PRO A 166 5.39 13.44 -9.31
N PRO A 167 6.06 13.34 -8.14
CA PRO A 167 5.44 12.76 -6.95
C PRO A 167 4.38 13.68 -6.34
N HIS A 168 3.26 13.11 -5.97
CA HIS A 168 2.26 13.76 -5.13
C HIS A 168 2.69 13.66 -3.66
N PRO A 169 2.72 14.74 -2.88
CA PRO A 169 3.26 14.72 -1.52
C PRO A 169 2.37 13.95 -0.51
N SER A 170 1.07 13.84 -0.75
CA SER A 170 0.12 13.04 0.05
C SER A 170 -0.28 11.80 -0.73
N TRP A 171 0.63 10.84 -0.89
CA TRP A 171 0.47 9.67 -1.75
C TRP A 171 -0.41 8.57 -1.15
N GLY A 172 -0.37 8.37 0.18
CA GLY A 172 -1.07 7.26 0.84
C GLY A 172 -2.58 7.32 0.62
N GLY A 173 -3.14 6.35 -0.10
CA GLY A 173 -4.56 6.30 -0.44
C GLY A 173 -5.01 7.28 -1.53
N ALA A 174 -4.12 8.05 -2.14
CA ALA A 174 -4.45 9.00 -3.21
C ALA A 174 -5.03 8.30 -4.43
N ALA A 175 -6.00 8.92 -5.09
CA ALA A 175 -6.57 8.42 -6.33
C ALA A 175 -5.61 8.62 -7.49
N CYS A 176 -5.37 7.58 -8.29
CA CYS A 176 -4.78 7.70 -9.62
C CYS A 176 -5.92 7.59 -10.65
N ILE A 177 -6.13 8.65 -11.42
CA ILE A 177 -7.29 8.85 -12.29
C ILE A 177 -6.81 8.96 -13.73
N ASP A 178 -7.47 8.22 -14.65
CA ASP A 178 -7.14 8.24 -16.08
C ASP A 178 -7.68 9.48 -16.82
N ALA A 179 -7.44 9.54 -18.12
CA ALA A 179 -7.90 10.63 -18.98
C ALA A 179 -9.42 10.67 -19.16
N GLU A 180 -10.13 9.60 -18.85
CA GLU A 180 -11.59 9.48 -18.88
C GLU A 180 -12.25 9.78 -17.53
N GLY A 181 -11.45 10.09 -16.49
CA GLY A 181 -11.95 10.43 -15.16
C GLY A 181 -12.27 9.21 -14.27
N ARG A 182 -11.71 8.02 -14.58
CA ARG A 182 -11.93 6.78 -13.84
C ARG A 182 -10.74 6.45 -12.96
N LEU A 183 -11.00 5.75 -11.86
CA LEU A 183 -9.97 5.29 -10.94
C LEU A 183 -9.19 4.11 -11.53
N VAL A 184 -7.87 4.27 -11.76
CA VAL A 184 -6.99 3.23 -12.28
C VAL A 184 -5.99 2.71 -11.27
N GLY A 185 -5.93 3.30 -10.08
CA GLY A 185 -5.07 2.82 -9.00
C GLY A 185 -5.14 3.67 -7.74
N ILE A 186 -4.50 3.17 -6.69
CA ILE A 186 -4.40 3.83 -5.38
C ILE A 186 -2.93 4.07 -5.03
N GLY A 187 -2.60 5.28 -4.65
CA GLY A 187 -1.28 5.66 -4.20
C GLY A 187 -0.87 4.93 -2.93
N SER A 188 0.33 4.38 -2.93
CA SER A 188 0.86 3.61 -1.81
C SER A 188 2.13 4.19 -1.23
N LEU A 189 3.12 4.52 -2.06
CA LEU A 189 4.45 4.90 -1.60
C LEU A 189 5.00 6.11 -2.37
N PHE A 190 5.90 6.83 -1.69
CA PHE A 190 6.89 7.66 -2.34
C PHE A 190 8.11 6.79 -2.67
N VAL A 191 8.66 6.91 -3.88
CA VAL A 191 9.81 6.16 -4.33
C VAL A 191 10.89 7.09 -4.92
N GLN A 192 12.16 6.70 -4.75
CA GLN A 192 13.30 7.45 -5.28
C GLN A 192 13.59 7.10 -6.75
N GLU A 193 13.08 5.96 -7.23
CA GLU A 193 13.29 5.43 -8.57
C GLU A 193 11.94 5.09 -9.23
N ALA A 194 11.25 6.11 -9.73
CA ALA A 194 9.97 5.92 -10.42
C ALA A 194 10.14 5.46 -11.88
N ARG A 195 11.29 5.77 -12.52
CA ARG A 195 11.62 5.30 -13.88
C ARG A 195 12.28 3.92 -13.82
N ALA A 196 12.14 3.18 -14.91
CA ALA A 196 12.97 2.00 -15.14
C ALA A 196 14.45 2.41 -15.35
N GLU A 197 15.39 1.48 -15.12
CA GLU A 197 16.82 1.65 -15.47
C GLU A 197 17.69 2.46 -14.49
N GLY A 198 17.36 2.47 -13.18
CA GLY A 198 18.25 3.04 -12.16
C GLY A 198 18.48 4.57 -12.26
N ILE A 199 17.65 5.26 -13.07
CA ILE A 199 17.69 6.72 -13.13
C ILE A 199 16.99 7.27 -11.91
N ALA A 200 17.72 7.93 -11.02
CA ALA A 200 17.16 8.60 -9.85
C ALA A 200 16.04 9.57 -10.29
N SER A 201 14.81 9.26 -9.92
CA SER A 201 13.62 10.01 -10.33
C SER A 201 12.51 9.78 -9.32
N GLN A 202 12.26 10.79 -8.50
CA GLN A 202 11.21 10.71 -7.48
C GLN A 202 9.82 10.57 -8.10
N GLY A 203 9.01 9.73 -7.50
CA GLY A 203 7.64 9.48 -7.93
C GLY A 203 6.80 8.78 -6.87
N ASN A 204 5.62 8.33 -7.28
CA ASN A 204 4.77 7.50 -6.42
C ASN A 204 4.61 6.11 -7.02
N MET A 205 4.58 5.10 -6.16
CA MET A 205 4.11 3.77 -6.51
C MET A 205 2.59 3.70 -6.28
N ILE A 206 1.90 3.26 -7.29
CA ILE A 206 0.45 3.13 -7.35
C ILE A 206 0.09 1.65 -7.45
N VAL A 207 -0.82 1.19 -6.60
CA VAL A 207 -1.38 -0.17 -6.67
C VAL A 207 -2.45 -0.19 -7.76
N PRO A 208 -2.31 -1.06 -8.78
CA PRO A 208 -3.24 -1.14 -9.91
C PRO A 208 -4.66 -1.53 -9.48
N ILE A 209 -5.69 -0.83 -10.00
CA ILE A 209 -7.09 -1.04 -9.58
C ILE A 209 -7.63 -2.43 -9.93
N ASP A 210 -7.12 -3.05 -11.00
CA ASP A 210 -7.59 -4.37 -11.42
C ASP A 210 -7.30 -5.47 -10.39
N LEU A 211 -6.38 -5.23 -9.45
CA LEU A 211 -6.13 -6.12 -8.32
C LEU A 211 -7.27 -6.12 -7.28
N LEU A 212 -8.15 -5.11 -7.29
CA LEU A 212 -9.28 -5.04 -6.36
C LEU A 212 -10.41 -6.00 -6.74
N ARG A 213 -10.78 -6.07 -8.02
CA ARG A 213 -11.95 -6.81 -8.47
C ARG A 213 -11.98 -8.28 -8.01
N PRO A 214 -10.87 -9.04 -8.10
CA PRO A 214 -10.86 -10.45 -7.69
C PRO A 214 -11.03 -10.67 -6.18
N ILE A 215 -10.81 -9.65 -5.36
CA ILE A 215 -10.78 -9.77 -3.90
C ILE A 215 -11.90 -9.00 -3.19
N LEU A 216 -12.65 -8.17 -3.93
CA LEU A 216 -13.62 -7.24 -3.35
C LEU A 216 -14.72 -7.97 -2.58
N ASP A 217 -15.33 -9.00 -3.16
CA ASP A 217 -16.40 -9.76 -2.53
C ASP A 217 -15.96 -10.46 -1.24
N ASP A 218 -14.75 -10.99 -1.23
CA ASP A 218 -14.18 -11.61 -0.05
C ASP A 218 -13.92 -10.59 1.06
N LEU A 219 -13.35 -9.43 0.71
CA LEU A 219 -13.13 -8.34 1.67
C LEU A 219 -14.44 -7.84 2.28
N LEU A 220 -15.50 -7.72 1.48
CA LEU A 220 -16.84 -7.29 1.95
C LEU A 220 -17.49 -8.32 2.87
N ARG A 221 -17.32 -9.61 2.58
CA ARG A 221 -18.00 -10.69 3.33
C ARG A 221 -17.22 -11.16 4.55
N LEU A 222 -15.89 -11.23 4.43
CA LEU A 222 -15.01 -11.90 5.39
C LEU A 222 -14.02 -10.95 6.06
N GLY A 223 -13.91 -9.72 5.58
CA GLY A 223 -12.88 -8.76 6.01
C GLY A 223 -11.46 -9.11 5.56
N ARG A 224 -11.31 -10.19 4.81
CA ARG A 224 -10.05 -10.72 4.28
C ARG A 224 -10.30 -11.55 3.02
N VAL A 225 -9.26 -11.81 2.24
CA VAL A 225 -9.36 -12.69 1.07
C VAL A 225 -9.44 -14.15 1.52
N ASP A 226 -10.34 -14.94 0.91
CA ASP A 226 -10.53 -16.37 1.19
C ASP A 226 -9.48 -17.21 0.44
N ARG A 227 -8.23 -17.10 0.90
CA ARG A 227 -7.12 -17.92 0.42
C ARG A 227 -6.16 -18.21 1.59
N PRO A 228 -5.34 -19.29 1.50
CA PRO A 228 -4.28 -19.52 2.47
C PRO A 228 -3.33 -18.32 2.54
N SER A 229 -3.04 -17.85 3.74
CA SER A 229 -2.10 -16.76 3.97
C SER A 229 -0.70 -17.16 3.50
N ARG A 230 0.03 -16.21 2.93
CA ARG A 230 1.44 -16.38 2.59
C ARG A 230 2.27 -16.60 3.86
N PRO A 231 3.33 -17.43 3.80
CA PRO A 231 4.27 -17.54 4.92
C PRO A 231 4.92 -16.18 5.17
N TRP A 232 4.79 -15.71 6.40
CA TRP A 232 5.40 -14.49 6.88
C TRP A 232 6.51 -14.81 7.87
N LEU A 233 7.69 -14.23 7.69
CA LEU A 233 8.87 -14.47 8.52
C LEU A 233 9.10 -13.35 9.54
N GLY A 234 8.55 -12.16 9.29
CA GLY A 234 8.78 -10.99 10.13
C GLY A 234 10.17 -10.39 9.95
N MET A 235 10.70 -10.43 8.74
CA MET A 235 11.96 -9.80 8.37
C MET A 235 11.70 -8.49 7.64
N TYR A 236 12.39 -7.43 8.07
CA TYR A 236 12.53 -6.22 7.28
C TYR A 236 13.85 -6.31 6.54
N THR A 237 13.78 -6.36 5.21
CA THR A 237 14.94 -6.65 4.36
C THR A 237 15.29 -5.45 3.49
N SER A 238 16.54 -5.32 3.12
CA SER A 238 17.00 -4.36 2.12
C SER A 238 17.80 -5.07 1.03
N GLU A 239 17.88 -4.43 -0.11
CA GLU A 239 18.63 -4.92 -1.26
C GLU A 239 19.72 -3.90 -1.61
N ALA A 240 20.94 -4.34 -1.77
CA ALA A 240 22.05 -3.55 -2.24
C ALA A 240 23.06 -4.46 -2.95
N ASP A 241 23.60 -4.00 -4.07
CA ASP A 241 24.66 -4.67 -4.84
C ASP A 241 24.36 -6.14 -5.17
N GLY A 242 23.10 -6.47 -5.48
CA GLY A 242 22.66 -7.83 -5.79
C GLY A 242 22.68 -8.78 -4.58
N ALA A 243 22.51 -8.24 -3.37
CA ALA A 243 22.46 -8.97 -2.12
C ALA A 243 21.26 -8.54 -1.27
N VAL A 244 20.67 -9.47 -0.53
CA VAL A 244 19.52 -9.25 0.35
C VAL A 244 19.98 -9.31 1.80
N PHE A 245 19.77 -8.22 2.54
CA PHE A 245 20.16 -8.07 3.94
C PHE A 245 18.95 -7.99 4.85
N VAL A 246 19.08 -8.53 6.04
CA VAL A 246 18.11 -8.32 7.12
C VAL A 246 18.39 -6.96 7.76
N ALA A 247 17.54 -5.97 7.49
CA ALA A 247 17.64 -4.62 8.05
C ALA A 247 17.03 -4.53 9.45
N GLY A 248 16.07 -5.41 9.76
CA GLY A 248 15.37 -5.45 11.04
C GLY A 248 14.45 -6.65 11.14
N LEU A 249 13.85 -6.82 12.30
CA LEU A 249 12.96 -7.94 12.61
C LEU A 249 11.71 -7.45 13.35
N ALA A 250 10.61 -8.11 13.10
CA ALA A 250 9.42 -7.99 13.93
C ALA A 250 9.69 -8.67 15.29
N GLU A 251 9.54 -7.94 16.37
CA GLU A 251 9.74 -8.48 17.71
C GLU A 251 8.79 -9.65 17.98
N GLY A 252 9.34 -10.77 18.48
CA GLY A 252 8.57 -11.99 18.69
C GLY A 252 8.09 -12.69 17.42
N GLY A 253 8.47 -12.19 16.24
CA GLY A 253 8.18 -12.80 14.94
C GLY A 253 8.94 -14.11 14.68
N PRO A 254 8.58 -14.85 13.63
CA PRO A 254 9.20 -16.14 13.29
C PRO A 254 10.72 -16.08 13.15
N ALA A 255 11.25 -15.16 12.35
CA ALA A 255 12.69 -15.01 12.12
C ALA A 255 13.42 -14.62 13.41
N HIS A 256 12.86 -13.70 14.21
CA HIS A 256 13.42 -13.33 15.51
C HIS A 256 13.51 -14.55 16.45
N LYS A 257 12.47 -15.35 16.54
CA LYS A 257 12.45 -16.60 17.36
C LYS A 257 13.45 -17.65 16.86
N ALA A 258 13.70 -17.69 15.55
CA ALA A 258 14.65 -18.62 14.94
C ALA A 258 16.13 -18.15 15.08
N GLY A 259 16.37 -16.97 15.62
CA GLY A 259 17.72 -16.43 15.86
C GLY A 259 18.35 -15.77 14.62
N VAL A 260 17.53 -15.26 13.70
CA VAL A 260 17.99 -14.30 12.68
C VAL A 260 18.31 -12.98 13.37
N GLU A 261 19.29 -12.24 12.87
CA GLU A 261 19.72 -10.96 13.43
C GLU A 261 19.80 -9.89 12.34
N PRO A 262 19.58 -8.62 12.68
CA PRO A 262 19.89 -7.51 11.77
C PRO A 262 21.35 -7.56 11.34
N GLY A 263 21.60 -7.36 10.02
CA GLY A 263 22.92 -7.49 9.42
C GLY A 263 23.18 -8.85 8.78
N ASP A 264 22.35 -9.87 9.03
CA ASP A 264 22.45 -11.15 8.31
C ASP A 264 22.25 -10.95 6.81
N LEU A 265 23.14 -11.56 6.01
CA LEU A 265 23.01 -11.61 4.56
C LEU A 265 22.25 -12.89 4.16
N VAL A 266 21.12 -12.77 3.47
CA VAL A 266 20.35 -13.92 2.98
C VAL A 266 21.01 -14.43 1.69
N LEU A 267 21.61 -15.62 1.75
CA LEU A 267 22.29 -16.25 0.61
C LEU A 267 21.34 -17.14 -0.19
N GLU A 268 20.54 -17.95 0.51
CA GLU A 268 19.69 -18.95 -0.11
C GLU A 268 18.37 -19.11 0.66
N VAL A 269 17.33 -19.40 -0.09
CA VAL A 269 16.05 -19.90 0.43
C VAL A 269 15.85 -21.32 -0.10
N ALA A 270 15.75 -22.30 0.79
CA ALA A 270 15.62 -23.74 0.46
C ALA A 270 16.69 -24.22 -0.55
N GLY A 271 17.95 -23.79 -0.37
CA GLY A 271 19.08 -24.16 -1.23
C GLY A 271 19.11 -23.44 -2.58
N THR A 272 18.18 -22.55 -2.85
CA THR A 272 18.18 -21.71 -4.05
C THR A 272 18.76 -20.34 -3.71
N ARG A 273 19.80 -19.93 -4.43
CA ARG A 273 20.43 -18.61 -4.26
C ARG A 273 19.43 -17.50 -4.58
N VAL A 274 19.45 -16.44 -3.78
CA VAL A 274 18.65 -15.23 -3.98
C VAL A 274 19.60 -14.03 -4.16
N THR A 275 19.21 -13.07 -5.01
CA THR A 275 20.02 -11.91 -5.37
C THR A 275 19.25 -10.61 -5.20
N ASP A 276 17.93 -10.70 -5.03
CA ASP A 276 17.01 -9.58 -4.94
C ASP A 276 15.80 -9.97 -4.07
N LEU A 277 15.04 -8.96 -3.62
CA LEU A 277 13.87 -9.17 -2.77
C LEU A 277 12.78 -9.99 -3.45
N ALA A 278 12.54 -9.76 -4.75
CA ALA A 278 11.48 -10.45 -5.48
C ALA A 278 11.75 -11.95 -5.57
N SER A 279 13.00 -12.34 -5.87
CA SER A 279 13.43 -13.75 -5.90
C SER A 279 13.33 -14.40 -4.52
N ALA A 280 13.73 -13.68 -3.47
CA ALA A 280 13.65 -14.15 -2.09
C ALA A 280 12.19 -14.41 -1.68
N TYR A 281 11.30 -13.43 -1.88
CA TYR A 281 9.88 -13.57 -1.53
C TYR A 281 9.18 -14.62 -2.38
N GLY A 282 9.40 -14.61 -3.71
CA GLY A 282 8.84 -15.62 -4.60
C GLY A 282 9.21 -17.03 -4.16
N LYS A 283 10.46 -17.25 -3.75
CA LYS A 283 10.91 -18.54 -3.26
C LYS A 283 10.31 -18.89 -1.91
N ILE A 284 10.29 -17.97 -0.92
CA ILE A 284 9.67 -18.19 0.38
C ILE A 284 8.20 -18.59 0.21
N TRP A 285 7.43 -17.83 -0.57
CA TRP A 285 6.00 -18.07 -0.76
C TRP A 285 5.68 -19.32 -1.56
N SER A 286 6.63 -19.82 -2.38
CA SER A 286 6.46 -21.09 -3.11
C SER A 286 6.58 -22.34 -2.24
N LEU A 287 7.08 -22.21 -1.00
CA LEU A 287 7.30 -23.36 -0.11
C LEU A 287 6.03 -23.81 0.63
N GLY A 288 4.97 -23.03 0.59
CA GLY A 288 3.68 -23.40 1.18
C GLY A 288 2.93 -22.19 1.77
N PRO A 289 1.81 -22.44 2.44
CA PRO A 289 1.08 -21.42 3.20
C PRO A 289 1.79 -21.05 4.51
N ALA A 290 1.25 -20.08 5.23
CA ALA A 290 1.64 -19.75 6.59
C ALA A 290 1.67 -21.03 7.47
N GLY A 291 2.69 -21.16 8.31
CA GLY A 291 3.01 -22.37 9.05
C GLY A 291 4.02 -23.29 8.35
N ALA A 292 4.40 -23.02 7.10
CA ALA A 292 5.45 -23.76 6.43
C ALA A 292 6.83 -23.51 7.05
N ASP A 293 7.67 -24.53 7.04
CA ASP A 293 9.07 -24.43 7.45
C ASP A 293 9.93 -23.88 6.30
N ILE A 294 10.61 -22.78 6.55
CA ILE A 294 11.40 -22.04 5.56
C ILE A 294 12.89 -22.18 5.89
N PRO A 295 13.63 -23.04 5.16
CA PRO A 295 15.08 -23.15 5.34
C PRO A 295 15.79 -21.96 4.70
N LEU A 296 16.52 -21.19 5.51
CA LEU A 296 17.40 -20.11 5.03
C LEU A 296 18.86 -20.50 5.22
N THR A 297 19.70 -20.13 4.25
CA THR A 297 21.14 -20.01 4.43
C THR A 297 21.46 -18.53 4.51
N ILE A 298 22.02 -18.10 5.64
CA ILE A 298 22.47 -16.72 5.85
C ILE A 298 23.99 -16.68 5.97
N ALA A 299 24.61 -15.49 5.76
CA ALA A 299 25.96 -15.23 6.21
C ALA A 299 25.93 -14.22 7.35
N ARG A 300 26.57 -14.59 8.46
CA ARG A 300 26.79 -13.73 9.61
C ARG A 300 28.30 -13.65 9.88
N GLU A 301 28.85 -12.43 9.92
CA GLU A 301 30.29 -12.21 10.09
C GLU A 301 31.13 -13.02 9.08
N GLY A 302 30.64 -13.11 7.84
CA GLY A 302 31.32 -13.85 6.76
C GLY A 302 31.17 -15.37 6.79
N SER A 303 30.53 -15.94 7.83
CA SER A 303 30.34 -17.39 7.97
C SER A 303 28.92 -17.82 7.59
N PRO A 304 28.75 -18.86 6.75
CA PRO A 304 27.44 -19.35 6.40
C PRO A 304 26.78 -20.10 7.57
N LYS A 305 25.50 -19.84 7.78
CA LYS A 305 24.69 -20.48 8.82
C LYS A 305 23.35 -20.89 8.24
N ARG A 306 22.91 -22.10 8.52
CA ARG A 306 21.57 -22.59 8.16
C ARG A 306 20.61 -22.35 9.32
N ILE A 307 19.45 -21.78 9.02
CA ILE A 307 18.38 -21.49 9.97
C ILE A 307 17.10 -22.03 9.38
N LEU A 308 16.31 -22.75 10.18
CA LEU A 308 14.96 -23.16 9.83
C LEU A 308 13.96 -22.25 10.54
N ILE A 309 13.13 -21.56 9.77
CA ILE A 309 12.12 -20.64 10.30
C ILE A 309 10.74 -21.27 10.09
N HIS A 310 10.02 -21.51 11.19
CA HIS A 310 8.61 -21.85 11.12
C HIS A 310 7.79 -20.58 10.90
N SER A 311 7.27 -20.39 9.68
CA SER A 311 6.54 -19.19 9.28
C SER A 311 5.19 -19.06 9.99
N ALA A 312 4.61 -17.86 9.98
CA ALA A 312 3.31 -17.60 10.59
C ALA A 312 2.37 -16.86 9.63
N ASP A 313 1.09 -16.80 9.98
CA ASP A 313 0.18 -15.81 9.41
C ASP A 313 0.45 -14.46 10.07
N ARG A 314 0.77 -13.44 9.27
CA ARG A 314 0.99 -12.08 9.77
C ARG A 314 -0.24 -11.53 10.52
N ASN A 315 -1.45 -11.95 10.12
CA ASN A 315 -2.68 -11.49 10.74
C ASN A 315 -2.82 -11.95 12.21
N ASP A 316 -2.11 -13.01 12.63
CA ASP A 316 -2.12 -13.47 14.03
C ASP A 316 -1.39 -12.50 14.99
N PHE A 317 -0.55 -11.61 14.45
CA PHE A 317 0.18 -10.59 15.21
C PHE A 317 -0.58 -9.27 15.28
N LEU A 318 -1.56 -9.06 14.40
CA LEU A 318 -2.33 -7.83 14.37
C LEU A 318 -3.37 -7.79 15.49
N LYS A 319 -3.49 -6.63 16.10
CA LYS A 319 -4.51 -6.37 17.09
C LYS A 319 -5.89 -6.35 16.43
N LYS A 320 -6.79 -7.17 16.93
CA LYS A 320 -8.17 -7.23 16.43
C LYS A 320 -8.96 -6.02 16.95
N PRO A 321 -9.86 -5.44 16.13
CA PRO A 321 -10.76 -4.37 16.58
C PRO A 321 -11.54 -4.81 17.82
N ARG A 322 -11.67 -3.93 18.80
CA ARG A 322 -12.59 -4.16 19.92
C ARG A 322 -14.00 -3.87 19.44
N LEU A 323 -14.82 -4.91 19.39
CA LEU A 323 -16.26 -4.75 19.20
C LEU A 323 -16.83 -4.22 20.52
N HIS A 324 -17.34 -3.00 20.50
CA HIS A 324 -18.09 -2.39 21.62
C HIS A 324 -19.59 -2.54 21.41
#